data_81698c3656d80fb36f42942998f4ae9a
#
_entry.id   81698c3656d80fb36f42942998f4ae9a
#
_cell.length_a   1.000
_cell.length_b   1.000
_cell.length_c   1.000
_cell.angle_alpha   90.00
_cell.angle_beta   90.00
_cell.angle_gamma   90.00
#
_symmetry.space_group_name_H-M   'P 1'
#
loop_
_entity.id
_entity.type
_entity.pdbx_description
1 polymer ?
#
loop_
_entity_poly.entity_id
_entity_poly.type
_entity_poly.pdbx_seq_one_letter_code
_entity_poly.pdbx_strand_id
1 'polypeptide(L)'
;MENKKKYRGVNWGSILLFILIIGGILWMANKVQMHQQEISYSTFVKEVEAGNVTAADIRQNSAVPTGRVTLSLKDDSSVRSLNVSDVGKVEEFLQENDVKYSLEDVPKESIIMSAVLPSLITLCGIFLLFMLMNRQNGGTNSKAMNFGKSRARMSTQNEIKVTFADVAGLKEEKEELEEIVDFLKAPRKYTQLGARIPKGVLLEGPPGTGKTLLAKAVAGEAGVPFFSISGSDFVEMFVGVGASRVRDLFQDAKKNAPCIVFIDEIDAVARRRGNGLGGGHDEREQTLNQLLVEMDGFGVNEGIIVMAATNRKDILDPAILRPGRFDRDVIVGRPDVGGREEILKVHARNKPLGDDVDLKQIAQTTAGFSGADLENLLNEAAILAAKENRVFIQQSDIRHAFVKVGIGPEKKSRIVSEKERRITAYHEAGHAILFHVLPDVGPVYSVSIIPTGGAGGYTMPLPEKDDMFNTKGHMLQEITVSLGGRVAEEEIFDDITTGASQDIKQATAIAKSMITKFGMSEKLGLINYDNDSDEVFIGRDFGHTSRGYGEKIAGTIDEEVKRIIDECYAQARSIIQEYHPVLEKCAELLLEKEKITRSEFEALFEESETDA
;
A
#
# COMPACT_ATOMS: atom_id res chain seq x y z
N MET A 1 -5.71 -10.65 30.60
CA MET A 1 -4.62 -11.61 30.89
C MET A 1 -3.32 -11.00 30.43
N GLU A 2 -2.46 -10.67 31.37
CA GLU A 2 -1.24 -9.89 31.20
C GLU A 2 -0.17 -10.64 30.40
N ASN A 3 0.32 -9.99 29.36
CA ASN A 3 1.47 -10.43 28.59
C ASN A 3 2.75 -10.13 29.37
N LYS A 4 3.28 -11.10 30.13
CA LYS A 4 4.61 -11.06 30.74
C LYS A 4 5.68 -11.12 29.63
N LYS A 5 6.26 -9.96 29.30
CA LYS A 5 7.52 -9.88 28.56
C LYS A 5 8.62 -10.62 29.34
N LYS A 6 9.07 -11.77 28.87
CA LYS A 6 10.29 -12.45 29.36
C LYS A 6 11.50 -11.58 29.02
N TYR A 7 12.00 -10.86 30.00
CA TYR A 7 13.35 -10.28 29.94
C TYR A 7 14.36 -11.44 29.87
N ARG A 8 15.06 -11.56 28.77
CA ARG A 8 16.21 -12.47 28.63
C ARG A 8 17.30 -11.98 29.57
N GLY A 9 17.52 -12.71 30.67
CA GLY A 9 18.54 -12.43 31.66
C GLY A 9 19.93 -12.38 31.02
N VAL A 10 20.65 -11.32 31.32
CA VAL A 10 22.07 -11.18 31.04
C VAL A 10 22.79 -12.35 31.71
N ASN A 11 23.59 -13.13 30.94
CA ASN A 11 24.30 -14.30 31.46
C ASN A 11 25.45 -13.82 32.35
N TRP A 12 25.16 -13.64 33.63
CA TRP A 12 26.10 -13.17 34.65
C TRP A 12 27.40 -14.00 34.70
N GLY A 13 27.34 -15.29 34.29
CA GLY A 13 28.50 -16.17 34.21
C GLY A 13 29.57 -15.74 33.21
N SER A 14 29.17 -15.17 32.05
CA SER A 14 30.12 -14.65 31.06
C SER A 14 30.77 -13.34 31.50
N ILE A 15 30.05 -12.50 32.22
CA ILE A 15 30.58 -11.25 32.78
C ILE A 15 31.56 -11.55 33.90
N LEU A 16 31.26 -12.51 34.75
CA LEU A 16 32.12 -12.93 35.86
C LEU A 16 33.43 -13.55 35.36
N LEU A 17 33.36 -14.36 34.28
CA LEU A 17 34.57 -14.91 33.64
C LEU A 17 35.45 -13.83 33.03
N PHE A 18 34.87 -12.81 32.42
CA PHE A 18 35.60 -11.68 31.81
C PHE A 18 36.29 -10.84 32.87
N ILE A 19 35.61 -10.57 33.99
CA ILE A 19 36.18 -9.85 35.15
C ILE A 19 37.34 -10.66 35.78
N LEU A 20 37.21 -11.98 35.89
CA LEU A 20 38.29 -12.85 36.41
C LEU A 20 39.53 -12.86 35.50
N ILE A 21 39.33 -12.86 34.17
CA ILE A 21 40.46 -12.83 33.22
C ILE A 21 41.16 -11.47 33.27
N ILE A 22 40.42 -10.35 33.26
CA ILE A 22 40.99 -9.01 33.38
C ILE A 22 41.65 -8.82 34.73
N GLY A 23 41.03 -9.26 35.82
CA GLY A 23 41.60 -9.22 37.17
C GLY A 23 42.89 -10.03 37.27
N GLY A 24 42.95 -11.21 36.62
CA GLY A 24 44.17 -12.04 36.56
C GLY A 24 45.32 -11.38 35.79
N ILE A 25 45.02 -10.73 34.68
CA ILE A 25 46.00 -9.99 33.86
C ILE A 25 46.53 -8.77 34.63
N LEU A 26 45.66 -7.99 35.30
CA LEU A 26 46.05 -6.86 36.10
C LEU A 26 46.85 -7.28 37.35
N TRP A 27 46.51 -8.39 38.01
CA TRP A 27 47.26 -8.94 39.12
C TRP A 27 48.65 -9.40 38.70
N MET A 28 48.79 -10.05 37.53
CA MET A 28 50.06 -10.48 36.99
C MET A 28 50.95 -9.33 36.57
N ALA A 29 50.38 -8.25 35.97
CA ALA A 29 51.08 -7.00 35.63
C ALA A 29 51.60 -6.27 36.87
N ASN A 30 50.82 -6.27 37.95
CA ASN A 30 51.21 -5.59 39.20
C ASN A 30 52.29 -6.36 39.97
N LYS A 31 52.45 -7.66 39.79
CA LYS A 31 53.50 -8.49 40.44
C LYS A 31 54.87 -8.30 39.83
N VAL A 32 54.99 -7.73 38.63
CA VAL A 32 56.25 -7.52 37.91
C VAL A 32 56.94 -6.18 38.30
N GLN A 33 56.32 -5.28 39.02
CA GLN A 33 56.90 -4.03 39.48
C GLN A 33 57.30 -4.07 40.95
N MET A 34 58.37 -4.89 41.29
CA MET A 34 59.11 -4.58 42.51
C MET A 34 59.99 -3.34 42.27
N HIS A 35 59.81 -2.31 43.06
CA HIS A 35 60.57 -1.08 43.02
C HIS A 35 62.06 -1.37 43.38
N GLN A 36 62.90 -1.56 42.34
CA GLN A 36 64.35 -1.46 42.48
C GLN A 36 64.75 -0.02 42.20
N GLN A 37 65.46 0.64 43.13
CA GLN A 37 66.02 1.98 42.89
C GLN A 37 67.16 1.88 41.87
N GLU A 38 66.99 2.49 40.71
CA GLU A 38 68.04 2.56 39.69
C GLU A 38 69.06 3.62 40.10
N ILE A 39 70.35 3.27 40.10
CA ILE A 39 71.48 4.19 40.40
C ILE A 39 72.32 4.44 39.14
N SER A 40 73.05 5.58 39.13
CA SER A 40 73.96 5.90 38.05
C SER A 40 75.29 5.12 38.19
N TYR A 41 75.99 4.88 37.06
CA TYR A 41 77.29 4.23 37.05
C TYR A 41 78.31 4.95 37.92
N SER A 42 78.28 6.33 37.97
CA SER A 42 79.18 7.12 38.84
C SER A 42 78.89 6.92 40.33
N THR A 43 77.61 6.69 40.70
CA THR A 43 77.25 6.35 42.09
C THR A 43 77.69 4.94 42.43
N PHE A 44 77.56 3.99 41.51
CA PHE A 44 78.06 2.65 41.66
C PHE A 44 79.57 2.60 41.96
N VAL A 45 80.41 3.28 41.17
CA VAL A 45 81.84 3.39 41.36
C VAL A 45 82.18 3.96 42.76
N LYS A 46 81.51 5.04 43.20
CA LYS A 46 81.74 5.63 44.53
C LYS A 46 81.39 4.69 45.69
N GLU A 47 80.30 3.91 45.60
CA GLU A 47 79.85 2.99 46.64
C GLU A 47 80.78 1.79 46.73
N VAL A 48 81.35 1.31 45.61
CA VAL A 48 82.32 0.27 45.57
C VAL A 48 83.68 0.72 46.17
N GLU A 49 84.20 1.86 45.73
CA GLU A 49 85.46 2.45 46.27
C GLU A 49 85.35 2.84 47.74
N ALA A 50 84.19 3.22 48.23
CA ALA A 50 83.92 3.49 49.65
C ALA A 50 83.80 2.24 50.51
N GLY A 51 83.82 1.03 49.89
CA GLY A 51 83.69 -0.22 50.60
C GLY A 51 82.33 -0.53 51.19
N ASN A 52 81.29 0.14 50.68
CA ASN A 52 79.90 0.06 51.16
C ASN A 52 79.14 -1.12 50.56
N VAL A 53 79.64 -1.77 49.48
CA VAL A 53 79.03 -2.90 48.82
C VAL A 53 79.42 -4.21 49.44
N THR A 54 78.43 -5.02 49.81
CA THR A 54 78.63 -6.35 50.42
C THR A 54 78.72 -7.50 49.41
N ALA A 55 77.88 -7.40 48.40
CA ALA A 55 77.78 -8.33 47.27
C ALA A 55 77.18 -7.69 46.04
N ALA A 56 77.54 -8.14 44.85
CA ALA A 56 77.00 -7.75 43.58
C ALA A 56 76.51 -8.93 42.79
N ASP A 57 75.29 -8.95 42.32
CA ASP A 57 74.76 -9.94 41.40
C ASP A 57 74.71 -9.38 40.00
N ILE A 58 75.43 -9.99 39.06
CA ILE A 58 75.51 -9.57 37.65
C ILE A 58 74.66 -10.49 36.81
N ARG A 59 73.69 -9.94 36.14
CA ARG A 59 72.82 -10.65 35.15
C ARG A 59 73.15 -10.17 33.76
N GLN A 60 73.60 -11.02 32.92
CA GLN A 60 73.80 -10.67 31.52
C GLN A 60 72.49 -10.62 30.80
N ASN A 61 72.37 -9.66 29.89
CA ASN A 61 71.22 -9.56 28.97
C ASN A 61 71.44 -10.50 27.75
N SER A 62 70.36 -10.79 27.02
CA SER A 62 70.46 -11.50 25.74
C SER A 62 71.33 -10.80 24.69
N ALA A 63 71.55 -9.49 24.84
CA ALA A 63 72.44 -8.64 24.03
C ALA A 63 73.76 -8.47 24.73
N VAL A 64 74.63 -9.51 24.70
CA VAL A 64 75.99 -9.48 25.24
C VAL A 64 76.84 -8.44 24.53
N PRO A 65 77.69 -7.59 25.25
CA PRO A 65 78.15 -7.71 26.65
C PRO A 65 77.30 -6.90 27.67
N THR A 66 76.09 -6.44 27.33
CA THR A 66 75.26 -5.66 28.24
C THR A 66 74.66 -6.51 29.36
N GLY A 67 74.41 -5.87 30.50
CA GLY A 67 73.85 -6.56 31.66
C GLY A 67 73.23 -5.59 32.67
N ARG A 68 72.64 -6.17 33.71
CA ARG A 68 72.15 -5.48 34.89
C ARG A 68 72.92 -5.94 36.09
N VAL A 69 73.44 -5.03 36.87
CA VAL A 69 74.13 -5.26 38.13
C VAL A 69 73.21 -4.86 39.27
N THR A 70 73.09 -5.77 40.24
CA THR A 70 72.26 -5.54 41.42
C THR A 70 73.19 -5.54 42.63
N LEU A 71 73.18 -4.49 43.45
CA LEU A 71 74.06 -4.29 44.59
C LEU A 71 73.34 -4.46 45.92
N SER A 72 74.03 -5.16 46.87
CA SER A 72 73.63 -5.23 48.27
C SER A 72 74.59 -4.40 49.10
N LEU A 73 74.08 -3.38 49.81
CA LEU A 73 74.82 -2.40 50.62
C LEU A 73 74.90 -2.91 52.09
N LYS A 74 75.93 -2.45 52.86
CA LYS A 74 76.13 -2.84 54.25
C LYS A 74 75.11 -2.25 55.23
N ASP A 75 74.63 -1.03 54.96
CA ASP A 75 73.79 -0.27 55.90
C ASP A 75 72.31 -0.07 55.42
N ASP A 76 71.94 -0.63 54.27
CA ASP A 76 70.60 -0.43 53.71
C ASP A 76 70.06 -1.75 53.14
N SER A 77 68.87 -2.13 53.58
CA SER A 77 68.17 -3.30 53.05
C SER A 77 67.60 -3.11 51.66
N SER A 78 67.79 -1.92 51.06
CA SER A 78 67.32 -1.59 49.71
C SER A 78 68.30 -2.18 48.67
N VAL A 79 67.74 -2.92 47.73
CA VAL A 79 68.44 -3.47 46.59
C VAL A 79 68.56 -2.43 45.51
N ARG A 80 69.77 -1.99 45.14
CA ARG A 80 70.01 -0.99 44.09
C ARG A 80 70.47 -1.69 42.82
N SER A 81 69.93 -1.22 41.67
CA SER A 81 70.30 -1.81 40.39
C SER A 81 70.76 -0.77 39.38
N LEU A 82 71.64 -1.19 38.46
CA LEU A 82 72.06 -0.35 37.32
C LEU A 82 72.20 -1.18 36.07
N ASN A 83 71.97 -0.58 34.91
CA ASN A 83 72.21 -1.23 33.62
C ASN A 83 73.65 -0.85 33.18
N VAL A 84 74.42 -1.85 32.71
CA VAL A 84 75.80 -1.66 32.27
C VAL A 84 75.96 -2.09 30.81
N SER A 85 76.75 -1.32 30.07
CA SER A 85 77.01 -1.60 28.66
C SER A 85 78.04 -2.69 28.42
N ASP A 86 78.85 -3.00 29.45
CA ASP A 86 79.92 -4.05 29.37
C ASP A 86 80.08 -4.71 30.75
N VAL A 87 79.58 -5.90 30.84
CA VAL A 87 79.61 -6.70 32.06
C VAL A 87 81.05 -7.07 32.43
N GLY A 88 81.96 -7.38 31.47
CA GLY A 88 83.33 -7.74 31.71
C GLY A 88 84.14 -6.63 32.44
N LYS A 89 83.92 -5.37 32.09
CA LYS A 89 84.58 -4.25 32.79
C LYS A 89 84.06 -4.05 34.21
N VAL A 90 82.82 -4.39 34.47
CA VAL A 90 82.25 -4.29 35.81
C VAL A 90 82.76 -5.44 36.65
N GLU A 91 82.95 -6.64 36.09
CA GLU A 91 83.50 -7.78 36.72
C GLU A 91 84.96 -7.51 37.14
N GLU A 92 85.78 -7.01 36.21
CA GLU A 92 87.17 -6.62 36.46
C GLU A 92 87.29 -5.57 37.58
N PHE A 93 86.44 -4.54 37.55
CA PHE A 93 86.37 -3.47 38.56
C PHE A 93 85.94 -3.98 39.95
N LEU A 94 84.98 -4.89 40.03
CA LEU A 94 84.58 -5.55 41.30
C LEU A 94 85.64 -6.45 41.87
N GLN A 95 86.41 -7.15 41.03
CA GLN A 95 87.52 -7.98 41.41
C GLN A 95 88.71 -7.16 41.95
N GLU A 96 88.99 -6.01 41.30
CA GLU A 96 90.04 -5.10 41.76
C GLU A 96 89.73 -4.48 43.14
N ASN A 97 88.47 -4.39 43.51
CA ASN A 97 88.02 -3.79 44.79
C ASN A 97 87.62 -4.85 45.83
N ASP A 98 87.94 -6.12 45.60
CA ASP A 98 87.71 -7.27 46.50
C ASP A 98 86.24 -7.48 46.92
N VAL A 99 85.30 -7.12 46.03
CA VAL A 99 83.85 -7.23 46.25
C VAL A 99 83.39 -8.60 45.75
N LYS A 100 82.66 -9.35 46.58
CA LYS A 100 82.12 -10.68 46.20
C LYS A 100 80.99 -10.41 45.16
N TYR A 101 81.11 -11.11 44.02
CA TYR A 101 80.06 -11.05 42.98
C TYR A 101 79.65 -12.44 42.54
N SER A 102 78.37 -12.55 42.04
CA SER A 102 77.89 -13.77 41.35
C SER A 102 77.53 -13.35 39.92
N LEU A 103 77.85 -14.23 38.94
CA LEU A 103 77.47 -14.04 37.54
C LEU A 103 76.37 -15.06 37.19
N GLU A 104 75.20 -14.56 36.84
CA GLU A 104 74.12 -15.44 36.34
C GLU A 104 74.24 -15.62 34.84
N ASP A 105 73.94 -16.83 34.36
CA ASP A 105 73.94 -17.22 32.93
C ASP A 105 72.90 -16.31 32.14
N VAL A 106 73.22 -16.17 30.85
CA VAL A 106 72.30 -15.41 29.93
C VAL A 106 70.94 -16.12 29.95
N PRO A 107 69.88 -15.36 30.22
CA PRO A 107 68.54 -15.92 30.28
C PRO A 107 68.12 -16.53 28.92
N LYS A 108 67.85 -17.85 28.91
CA LYS A 108 67.28 -18.51 27.73
C LYS A 108 65.86 -18.10 27.56
N GLU A 109 65.54 -17.37 26.46
CA GLU A 109 64.16 -17.02 26.11
C GLU A 109 63.32 -18.31 25.98
N SER A 110 62.33 -18.44 26.84
CA SER A 110 61.38 -19.55 26.74
C SER A 110 60.44 -19.26 25.55
N ILE A 111 60.61 -19.99 24.44
CA ILE A 111 59.76 -19.95 23.23
C ILE A 111 58.28 -20.09 23.61
N ILE A 112 57.99 -20.76 24.72
CA ILE A 112 56.62 -20.92 25.21
C ILE A 112 56.04 -19.60 25.70
N MET A 113 56.82 -18.75 26.38
CA MET A 113 56.35 -17.49 26.92
C MET A 113 56.36 -16.36 25.88
N SER A 114 57.32 -16.34 24.96
CA SER A 114 57.48 -15.26 23.98
C SER A 114 56.63 -15.45 22.71
N ALA A 115 56.38 -16.68 22.26
CA ALA A 115 55.68 -16.95 21.01
C ALA A 115 54.38 -17.75 21.17
N VAL A 116 54.37 -18.81 21.99
CA VAL A 116 53.21 -19.71 22.08
C VAL A 116 52.05 -19.10 22.89
N LEU A 117 52.35 -18.49 24.02
CA LEU A 117 51.32 -17.91 24.90
C LEU A 117 50.56 -16.73 24.25
N PRO A 118 51.20 -15.73 23.60
CA PRO A 118 50.50 -14.66 22.88
C PRO A 118 49.68 -15.17 21.70
N SER A 119 50.18 -16.16 20.96
CA SER A 119 49.43 -16.73 19.83
C SER A 119 48.21 -17.53 20.30
N LEU A 120 48.29 -18.21 21.44
CA LEU A 120 47.15 -18.92 22.02
C LEU A 120 46.07 -17.97 22.55
N ILE A 121 46.49 -16.85 23.15
CA ILE A 121 45.55 -15.78 23.60
C ILE A 121 44.85 -15.13 22.42
N THR A 122 45.58 -14.82 21.33
CA THR A 122 44.97 -14.27 20.11
C THR A 122 44.01 -15.26 19.45
N LEU A 123 44.33 -16.53 19.38
CA LEU A 123 43.45 -17.56 18.83
C LEU A 123 42.17 -17.73 19.67
N CYS A 124 42.28 -17.72 21.00
CA CYS A 124 41.14 -17.74 21.91
C CYS A 124 40.30 -16.48 21.75
N GLY A 125 40.90 -15.30 21.58
CA GLY A 125 40.19 -14.05 21.31
C GLY A 125 39.39 -14.07 19.99
N ILE A 126 40.01 -14.57 18.92
CA ILE A 126 39.36 -14.77 17.62
C ILE A 126 38.21 -15.78 17.72
N PHE A 127 38.43 -16.90 18.42
CA PHE A 127 37.38 -17.90 18.64
C PHE A 127 36.21 -17.36 19.45
N LEU A 128 36.48 -16.56 20.46
CA LEU A 128 35.45 -15.91 21.28
C LEU A 128 34.66 -14.84 20.47
N LEU A 129 35.35 -14.07 19.65
CA LEU A 129 34.74 -13.12 18.70
C LEU A 129 33.87 -13.86 17.67
N PHE A 130 34.34 -14.95 17.11
CA PHE A 130 33.57 -15.80 16.20
C PHE A 130 32.33 -16.41 16.90
N MET A 131 32.45 -16.84 18.14
CA MET A 131 31.33 -17.35 18.93
C MET A 131 30.32 -16.29 19.29
N LEU A 132 30.75 -15.04 19.57
CA LEU A 132 29.89 -13.89 19.80
C LEU A 132 29.18 -13.44 18.50
N MET A 133 29.87 -13.40 17.38
CA MET A 133 29.28 -13.13 16.07
C MET A 133 28.26 -14.20 15.66
N ASN A 134 28.57 -15.48 15.87
CA ASN A 134 27.63 -16.57 15.60
C ASN A 134 26.40 -16.53 16.54
N ARG A 135 26.54 -16.05 17.75
CA ARG A 135 25.46 -15.88 18.71
C ARG A 135 24.56 -14.68 18.36
N GLN A 136 25.10 -13.61 17.77
CA GLN A 136 24.36 -12.51 17.21
C GLN A 136 23.66 -12.88 15.88
N ASN A 137 24.27 -13.70 15.03
CA ASN A 137 23.70 -14.16 13.77
C ASN A 137 22.61 -15.24 13.93
N GLY A 138 22.52 -15.93 15.06
CA GLY A 138 21.44 -16.88 15.35
C GLY A 138 20.04 -16.22 15.43
N GLY A 139 19.96 -14.88 15.60
CA GLY A 139 18.70 -14.11 15.55
C GLY A 139 18.36 -13.56 14.16
N THR A 140 19.33 -13.40 13.27
CA THR A 140 19.13 -12.87 11.90
C THR A 140 18.78 -13.95 10.90
N ASN A 141 19.27 -15.17 11.03
CA ASN A 141 18.88 -16.28 10.17
C ASN A 141 17.39 -16.67 10.32
N SER A 142 16.78 -16.53 11.50
CA SER A 142 15.35 -16.74 11.66
C SER A 142 14.49 -15.62 11.03
N LYS A 143 15.02 -14.41 10.91
CA LYS A 143 14.36 -13.31 10.16
C LYS A 143 14.52 -13.48 8.65
N ALA A 144 15.69 -13.89 8.17
CA ALA A 144 15.94 -14.18 6.76
C ALA A 144 15.10 -15.38 6.26
N MET A 145 14.93 -16.43 7.06
CA MET A 145 14.05 -17.56 6.74
C MET A 145 12.56 -17.21 6.78
N ASN A 146 12.16 -16.11 7.43
CA ASN A 146 10.75 -15.66 7.46
C ASN A 146 10.38 -14.73 6.28
N PHE A 147 11.30 -14.24 5.47
CA PHE A 147 11.00 -13.40 4.31
C PHE A 147 10.20 -14.14 3.23
N GLY A 148 10.36 -15.43 3.10
CA GLY A 148 9.64 -16.26 2.13
C GLY A 148 8.31 -16.83 2.64
N LYS A 149 7.94 -16.60 3.90
CA LYS A 149 6.67 -17.12 4.45
C LYS A 149 5.48 -16.30 3.95
N SER A 150 4.40 -16.99 3.67
CA SER A 150 3.13 -16.38 3.32
C SER A 150 2.66 -15.39 4.38
N ARG A 151 2.20 -14.21 3.96
CA ARG A 151 1.52 -13.22 4.81
C ARG A 151 0.01 -13.43 4.84
N ALA A 152 -0.49 -14.51 4.26
CA ALA A 152 -1.90 -14.82 4.20
C ALA A 152 -2.51 -14.86 5.62
N ARG A 153 -3.64 -14.20 5.76
CA ARG A 153 -4.45 -14.28 6.99
C ARG A 153 -5.36 -15.47 6.87
N MET A 154 -5.14 -16.47 7.71
CA MET A 154 -6.06 -17.58 7.87
C MET A 154 -7.14 -17.16 8.86
N SER A 155 -8.39 -17.13 8.40
CA SER A 155 -9.57 -17.00 9.27
C SER A 155 -10.19 -18.39 9.43
N THR A 156 -10.28 -18.83 10.67
CA THR A 156 -10.91 -20.11 11.00
C THR A 156 -12.42 -20.00 10.91
N GLN A 157 -13.13 -21.13 10.78
CA GLN A 157 -14.58 -21.20 10.69
C GLN A 157 -15.30 -20.38 11.79
N ASN A 158 -14.77 -20.35 13.02
CA ASN A 158 -15.35 -19.62 14.13
C ASN A 158 -15.15 -18.09 14.05
N GLU A 159 -14.23 -17.62 13.22
CA GLU A 159 -13.93 -16.20 13.03
C GLU A 159 -14.72 -15.60 11.85
N ILE A 160 -15.16 -16.43 10.90
CA ILE A 160 -15.94 -15.99 9.74
C ILE A 160 -17.41 -15.97 10.16
N LYS A 161 -17.93 -14.78 10.46
CA LYS A 161 -19.34 -14.57 10.81
C LYS A 161 -20.20 -14.18 9.61
N VAL A 162 -19.58 -13.85 8.48
CA VAL A 162 -20.23 -13.34 7.27
C VAL A 162 -20.81 -14.51 6.47
N THR A 163 -22.08 -14.41 6.12
CA THR A 163 -22.83 -15.39 5.31
C THR A 163 -23.53 -14.69 4.15
N PHE A 164 -24.22 -15.43 3.29
CA PHE A 164 -25.01 -14.84 2.19
C PHE A 164 -26.12 -13.90 2.67
N ALA A 165 -26.55 -14.00 3.92
CA ALA A 165 -27.52 -13.09 4.52
C ALA A 165 -26.97 -11.68 4.75
N ASP A 166 -25.64 -11.53 4.79
CA ASP A 166 -24.94 -10.25 4.96
C ASP A 166 -24.55 -9.61 3.62
N VAL A 167 -24.69 -10.35 2.53
CA VAL A 167 -24.48 -9.87 1.15
C VAL A 167 -25.84 -9.52 0.57
N ALA A 168 -26.09 -8.25 0.31
CA ALA A 168 -27.33 -7.76 -0.27
C ALA A 168 -27.14 -7.46 -1.77
N GLY A 169 -28.21 -7.55 -2.53
CA GLY A 169 -28.23 -7.28 -3.97
C GLY A 169 -27.28 -8.20 -4.70
N LEU A 170 -27.11 -9.05 -5.26
CA LEU A 170 -26.24 -10.03 -5.96
C LEU A 170 -26.91 -11.41 -5.93
N LYS A 171 -28.18 -11.46 -6.41
CA LYS A 171 -28.95 -12.70 -6.33
C LYS A 171 -28.40 -13.76 -7.27
N GLU A 172 -28.14 -13.38 -8.50
CA GLU A 172 -27.64 -14.26 -9.55
C GLU A 172 -26.21 -14.74 -9.23
N GLU A 173 -25.36 -13.85 -8.77
CA GLU A 173 -23.99 -14.19 -8.37
C GLU A 173 -23.95 -15.14 -7.15
N LYS A 174 -24.90 -15.00 -6.22
CA LYS A 174 -25.03 -15.93 -5.10
C LYS A 174 -25.50 -17.31 -5.56
N GLU A 175 -26.52 -17.39 -6.42
CA GLU A 175 -27.01 -18.65 -6.97
C GLU A 175 -25.89 -19.39 -7.71
N GLU A 176 -25.08 -18.67 -8.48
CA GLU A 176 -23.91 -19.25 -9.17
C GLU A 176 -22.87 -19.80 -8.18
N LEU A 177 -22.66 -19.10 -7.07
CA LEU A 177 -21.69 -19.51 -6.05
C LEU A 177 -22.24 -20.55 -5.06
N GLU A 178 -23.55 -20.75 -4.96
CA GLU A 178 -24.17 -21.81 -4.15
C GLU A 178 -23.72 -23.21 -4.58
N GLU A 179 -23.47 -23.43 -5.86
CA GLU A 179 -22.90 -24.70 -6.34
C GLU A 179 -21.53 -25.00 -5.70
N ILE A 180 -20.72 -23.97 -5.48
CA ILE A 180 -19.40 -24.07 -4.84
C ILE A 180 -19.56 -24.38 -3.35
N VAL A 181 -20.51 -23.71 -2.70
CA VAL A 181 -20.85 -23.96 -1.30
C VAL A 181 -21.32 -25.40 -1.11
N ASP A 182 -22.22 -25.88 -1.95
CA ASP A 182 -22.73 -27.25 -1.92
C ASP A 182 -21.62 -28.28 -2.11
N PHE A 183 -20.72 -28.01 -3.04
CA PHE A 183 -19.56 -28.87 -3.23
C PHE A 183 -18.67 -28.93 -2.00
N LEU A 184 -18.31 -27.78 -1.42
CA LEU A 184 -17.45 -27.74 -0.23
C LEU A 184 -18.09 -28.43 0.96
N LYS A 185 -19.44 -28.37 1.07
CA LYS A 185 -20.22 -29.09 2.11
C LYS A 185 -20.32 -30.61 1.83
N ALA A 186 -20.48 -31.01 0.56
CA ALA A 186 -20.74 -32.40 0.19
C ALA A 186 -19.98 -32.86 -1.08
N PRO A 187 -18.64 -32.92 -1.07
CA PRO A 187 -17.82 -33.20 -2.27
C PRO A 187 -18.15 -34.57 -2.93
N ARG A 188 -18.50 -35.55 -2.10
CA ARG A 188 -18.81 -36.94 -2.58
C ARG A 188 -19.98 -37.00 -3.53
N LYS A 189 -20.99 -36.16 -3.38
CA LYS A 189 -22.17 -36.06 -4.25
C LYS A 189 -21.78 -35.82 -5.71
N TYR A 190 -20.81 -34.92 -5.91
CA TYR A 190 -20.35 -34.51 -7.24
C TYR A 190 -19.34 -35.49 -7.83
N THR A 191 -18.43 -36.02 -7.04
CA THR A 191 -17.40 -36.95 -7.49
C THR A 191 -18.00 -38.30 -7.92
N GLN A 192 -19.08 -38.76 -7.27
CA GLN A 192 -19.77 -40.00 -7.67
C GLN A 192 -20.44 -39.89 -9.04
N LEU A 193 -20.86 -38.73 -9.46
CA LEU A 193 -21.45 -38.46 -10.77
C LEU A 193 -20.39 -38.13 -11.84
N GLY A 194 -19.11 -38.09 -11.49
CA GLY A 194 -18.02 -37.72 -12.39
C GLY A 194 -17.96 -36.23 -12.72
N ALA A 195 -18.68 -35.38 -11.98
CA ALA A 195 -18.66 -33.94 -12.17
C ALA A 195 -17.30 -33.37 -11.80
N ARG A 196 -16.82 -32.43 -12.61
CA ARG A 196 -15.62 -31.66 -12.34
C ARG A 196 -16.04 -30.29 -11.82
N ILE A 197 -15.49 -29.92 -10.67
CA ILE A 197 -15.75 -28.62 -10.06
C ILE A 197 -14.68 -27.62 -10.46
N PRO A 198 -15.05 -26.36 -10.65
CA PRO A 198 -14.08 -25.32 -10.97
C PRO A 198 -13.02 -25.24 -9.88
N LYS A 199 -11.75 -25.23 -10.28
CA LYS A 199 -10.63 -25.04 -9.37
C LYS A 199 -10.52 -23.60 -8.91
N GLY A 200 -10.91 -22.66 -9.78
CA GLY A 200 -10.81 -21.25 -9.52
C GLY A 200 -12.03 -20.46 -10.01
N VAL A 201 -12.34 -19.42 -9.27
CA VAL A 201 -13.40 -18.45 -9.57
C VAL A 201 -12.80 -17.07 -9.60
N LEU A 202 -12.99 -16.36 -10.70
CA LEU A 202 -12.59 -14.95 -10.82
C LEU A 202 -13.82 -14.08 -10.56
N LEU A 203 -13.71 -13.18 -9.56
CA LEU A 203 -14.70 -12.14 -9.30
C LEU A 203 -14.22 -10.85 -9.98
N GLU A 204 -14.91 -10.42 -11.01
CA GLU A 204 -14.59 -9.19 -11.72
C GLU A 204 -15.64 -8.10 -11.49
N GLY A 205 -15.25 -6.84 -11.56
CA GLY A 205 -16.20 -5.71 -11.50
C GLY A 205 -15.59 -4.45 -10.87
N PRO A 206 -16.34 -3.35 -10.87
CA PRO A 206 -15.88 -2.07 -10.31
C PRO A 206 -15.47 -2.16 -8.84
N PRO A 207 -14.63 -1.23 -8.35
CA PRO A 207 -14.29 -1.18 -6.93
C PRO A 207 -15.54 -0.91 -6.08
N GLY A 208 -15.54 -1.43 -4.85
CA GLY A 208 -16.62 -1.19 -3.89
C GLY A 208 -17.89 -2.02 -4.09
N THR A 209 -17.95 -2.94 -5.07
CA THR A 209 -19.14 -3.75 -5.36
C THR A 209 -19.31 -4.97 -4.44
N GLY A 210 -18.36 -5.23 -3.54
CA GLY A 210 -18.50 -6.29 -2.54
C GLY A 210 -17.81 -7.61 -2.88
N LYS A 211 -16.91 -7.68 -3.87
CA LYS A 211 -16.18 -8.90 -4.29
C LYS A 211 -15.53 -9.65 -3.12
N THR A 212 -14.78 -8.94 -2.30
CA THR A 212 -14.12 -9.51 -1.10
C THR A 212 -15.13 -9.97 -0.05
N LEU A 213 -16.25 -9.26 0.10
CA LEU A 213 -17.34 -9.63 1.01
C LEU A 213 -18.03 -10.92 0.54
N LEU A 214 -18.30 -11.02 -0.77
CA LEU A 214 -18.92 -12.19 -1.40
C LEU A 214 -18.03 -13.44 -1.23
N ALA A 215 -16.71 -13.33 -1.46
CA ALA A 215 -15.78 -14.43 -1.24
C ALA A 215 -15.76 -14.92 0.22
N LYS A 216 -15.81 -13.98 1.19
CA LYS A 216 -15.92 -14.32 2.61
C LYS A 216 -17.25 -14.99 2.94
N ALA A 217 -18.35 -14.53 2.32
CA ALA A 217 -19.67 -15.11 2.53
C ALA A 217 -19.75 -16.56 2.02
N VAL A 218 -19.14 -16.86 0.87
CA VAL A 218 -19.02 -18.24 0.36
C VAL A 218 -18.31 -19.14 1.37
N ALA A 219 -17.20 -18.69 1.95
CA ALA A 219 -16.47 -19.46 2.96
C ALA A 219 -17.27 -19.65 4.25
N GLY A 220 -17.95 -18.61 4.71
CA GLY A 220 -18.81 -18.67 5.90
C GLY A 220 -20.01 -19.57 5.69
N GLU A 221 -20.66 -19.49 4.54
CA GLU A 221 -21.79 -20.36 4.17
C GLU A 221 -21.37 -21.82 4.02
N ALA A 222 -20.18 -22.07 3.42
CA ALA A 222 -19.61 -23.41 3.32
C ALA A 222 -19.07 -23.96 4.63
N GLY A 223 -18.76 -23.09 5.60
CA GLY A 223 -18.20 -23.49 6.89
C GLY A 223 -16.74 -23.98 6.79
N VAL A 224 -15.96 -23.43 5.86
CA VAL A 224 -14.57 -23.84 5.61
C VAL A 224 -13.57 -22.72 5.94
N PRO A 225 -12.29 -23.06 6.22
CA PRO A 225 -11.24 -22.08 6.42
C PRO A 225 -11.06 -21.14 5.21
N PHE A 226 -10.75 -19.87 5.47
CA PHE A 226 -10.56 -18.83 4.48
C PHE A 226 -9.16 -18.23 4.59
N PHE A 227 -8.35 -18.42 3.55
CA PHE A 227 -7.03 -17.81 3.43
C PHE A 227 -7.14 -16.57 2.55
N SER A 228 -6.85 -15.40 3.10
CA SER A 228 -6.91 -14.13 2.36
C SER A 228 -5.53 -13.50 2.23
N ILE A 229 -5.18 -13.10 1.01
CA ILE A 229 -3.95 -12.39 0.69
C ILE A 229 -4.23 -11.37 -0.41
N SER A 230 -3.50 -10.25 -0.43
CA SER A 230 -3.50 -9.32 -1.56
C SER A 230 -2.48 -9.77 -2.61
N GLY A 231 -2.81 -9.62 -3.91
CA GLY A 231 -1.85 -9.82 -5.00
C GLY A 231 -0.59 -8.98 -4.83
N SER A 232 -0.72 -7.78 -4.28
CA SER A 232 0.42 -6.90 -3.97
C SER A 232 1.39 -7.49 -2.93
N ASP A 233 0.93 -8.36 -2.01
CA ASP A 233 1.79 -9.03 -1.03
C ASP A 233 2.77 -10.03 -1.66
N PHE A 234 2.52 -10.45 -2.89
CA PHE A 234 3.44 -11.31 -3.63
C PHE A 234 4.53 -10.54 -4.38
N VAL A 235 4.34 -9.22 -4.59
CA VAL A 235 5.30 -8.39 -5.32
C VAL A 235 6.35 -7.87 -4.34
N GLU A 236 7.59 -8.29 -4.52
CA GLU A 236 8.74 -7.87 -3.69
C GLU A 236 9.91 -7.45 -4.59
N MET A 237 10.90 -6.75 -4.01
CA MET A 237 12.09 -6.34 -4.77
C MET A 237 13.09 -7.49 -5.02
N PHE A 238 12.96 -8.60 -4.29
CA PHE A 238 13.89 -9.73 -4.38
C PHE A 238 13.29 -10.87 -5.19
N VAL A 239 13.97 -11.26 -6.25
CA VAL A 239 13.55 -12.35 -7.14
C VAL A 239 13.36 -13.66 -6.37
N GLY A 240 12.23 -14.32 -6.59
CA GLY A 240 11.88 -15.62 -6.01
C GLY A 240 11.17 -15.57 -4.66
N VAL A 241 11.06 -14.42 -4.00
CA VAL A 241 10.33 -14.30 -2.72
C VAL A 241 8.83 -14.45 -2.93
N GLY A 242 8.28 -13.82 -3.95
CA GLY A 242 6.85 -13.96 -4.31
C GLY A 242 6.48 -15.41 -4.63
N ALA A 243 7.29 -16.09 -5.46
CA ALA A 243 7.09 -17.50 -5.77
C ALA A 243 7.18 -18.41 -4.54
N SER A 244 8.04 -18.07 -3.56
CA SER A 244 8.13 -18.81 -2.29
C SER A 244 6.88 -18.62 -1.44
N ARG A 245 6.31 -17.39 -1.39
CA ARG A 245 5.07 -17.11 -0.66
C ARG A 245 3.87 -17.82 -1.28
N VAL A 246 3.80 -17.90 -2.60
CA VAL A 246 2.77 -18.68 -3.30
C VAL A 246 2.84 -20.14 -2.87
N ARG A 247 4.02 -20.78 -2.94
CA ARG A 247 4.19 -22.16 -2.50
C ARG A 247 3.78 -22.40 -1.05
N ASP A 248 4.18 -21.50 -0.16
CA ASP A 248 3.88 -21.59 1.27
C ASP A 248 2.36 -21.48 1.53
N LEU A 249 1.69 -20.52 0.87
CA LEU A 249 0.24 -20.35 0.92
C LEU A 249 -0.50 -21.64 0.52
N PHE A 250 -0.13 -22.21 -0.63
CA PHE A 250 -0.79 -23.41 -1.13
C PHE A 250 -0.46 -24.67 -0.33
N GLN A 251 0.73 -24.76 0.27
CA GLN A 251 1.06 -25.81 1.22
C GLN A 251 0.19 -25.74 2.48
N ASP A 252 -0.06 -24.53 2.98
CA ASP A 252 -0.93 -24.35 4.14
C ASP A 252 -2.41 -24.59 3.79
N ALA A 253 -2.85 -24.22 2.60
CA ALA A 253 -4.18 -24.55 2.10
C ALA A 253 -4.36 -26.07 2.00
N LYS A 254 -3.39 -26.83 1.47
CA LYS A 254 -3.43 -28.31 1.38
C LYS A 254 -3.54 -28.98 2.75
N LYS A 255 -2.94 -28.43 3.77
CA LYS A 255 -3.02 -28.96 5.15
C LYS A 255 -4.40 -28.72 5.79
N ASN A 256 -5.14 -27.73 5.31
CA ASN A 256 -6.42 -27.29 5.87
C ASN A 256 -7.59 -27.51 4.93
N ALA A 257 -7.46 -28.37 3.94
CA ALA A 257 -8.55 -28.72 3.02
C ALA A 257 -9.67 -29.48 3.74
N PRO A 258 -10.98 -29.22 3.43
CA PRO A 258 -11.45 -28.27 2.43
C PRO A 258 -11.32 -26.80 2.87
N CYS A 259 -10.91 -25.91 1.96
CA CYS A 259 -10.72 -24.49 2.24
C CYS A 259 -10.87 -23.60 0.99
N ILE A 260 -11.02 -22.31 1.20
CA ILE A 260 -10.98 -21.29 0.15
C ILE A 260 -9.70 -20.46 0.29
N VAL A 261 -8.98 -20.29 -0.84
CA VAL A 261 -7.86 -19.36 -0.98
C VAL A 261 -8.34 -18.15 -1.76
N PHE A 262 -8.34 -16.98 -1.15
CA PHE A 262 -8.76 -15.74 -1.78
C PHE A 262 -7.57 -14.82 -2.04
N ILE A 263 -7.44 -14.39 -3.31
CA ILE A 263 -6.41 -13.47 -3.76
C ILE A 263 -7.09 -12.19 -4.22
N ASP A 264 -7.00 -11.13 -3.42
CA ASP A 264 -7.51 -9.82 -3.80
C ASP A 264 -6.53 -9.11 -4.73
N GLU A 265 -7.02 -8.23 -5.62
CA GLU A 265 -6.19 -7.48 -6.56
C GLU A 265 -5.22 -8.38 -7.35
N ILE A 266 -5.73 -9.47 -7.93
CA ILE A 266 -4.91 -10.45 -8.65
C ILE A 266 -4.13 -9.83 -9.81
N ASP A 267 -4.62 -8.74 -10.38
CA ASP A 267 -3.99 -7.96 -11.45
C ASP A 267 -2.63 -7.36 -11.05
N ALA A 268 -2.33 -7.23 -9.76
CA ALA A 268 -1.00 -6.85 -9.29
C ALA A 268 0.10 -7.85 -9.71
N VAL A 269 -0.26 -9.14 -9.82
CA VAL A 269 0.66 -10.25 -10.15
C VAL A 269 0.41 -10.82 -11.55
N ALA A 270 -0.87 -10.91 -11.95
CA ALA A 270 -1.30 -11.62 -13.14
C ALA A 270 -1.48 -10.73 -14.38
N ARG A 271 -0.81 -9.60 -14.45
CA ARG A 271 -0.87 -8.68 -15.59
C ARG A 271 -0.17 -9.24 -16.82
N ARG A 272 -0.70 -8.93 -18.02
CA ARG A 272 -0.09 -9.26 -19.33
C ARG A 272 1.35 -8.79 -19.41
N ARG A 273 2.18 -9.53 -20.13
CA ARG A 273 3.57 -9.22 -20.38
C ARG A 273 3.68 -7.95 -21.23
N GLY A 274 4.36 -6.92 -20.71
CA GLY A 274 4.72 -5.75 -21.49
C GLY A 274 6.16 -5.88 -22.01
N ASN A 275 6.44 -5.32 -23.18
CA ASN A 275 7.78 -5.32 -23.80
C ASN A 275 8.80 -4.40 -23.09
N GLY A 276 8.66 -4.13 -21.80
CA GLY A 276 9.51 -3.22 -21.03
C GLY A 276 10.81 -3.87 -20.55
N LEU A 277 11.93 -3.23 -20.81
CA LEU A 277 13.28 -3.56 -20.32
C LEU A 277 13.47 -3.10 -18.86
N GLY A 278 12.92 -3.85 -17.88
CA GLY A 278 13.10 -3.50 -16.46
C GLY A 278 13.02 -4.69 -15.53
N GLY A 279 14.01 -4.87 -14.64
CA GLY A 279 14.19 -6.02 -13.73
C GLY A 279 13.06 -6.28 -12.70
N GLY A 280 12.00 -5.46 -12.63
CA GLY A 280 10.81 -5.73 -11.82
C GLY A 280 9.78 -6.63 -12.53
N HIS A 281 9.97 -6.95 -13.80
CA HIS A 281 9.09 -7.82 -14.57
C HIS A 281 9.37 -9.30 -14.29
N ASP A 282 10.64 -9.68 -14.13
CA ASP A 282 11.07 -11.07 -13.94
C ASP A 282 10.49 -11.67 -12.64
N GLU A 283 10.39 -10.88 -11.58
CA GLU A 283 9.86 -11.34 -10.30
C GLU A 283 8.35 -11.61 -10.36
N ARG A 284 7.58 -10.69 -10.98
CA ARG A 284 6.13 -10.86 -11.15
C ARG A 284 5.82 -12.06 -12.05
N GLU A 285 6.55 -12.22 -13.14
CA GLU A 285 6.39 -13.35 -14.06
C GLU A 285 6.73 -14.67 -13.39
N GLN A 286 7.79 -14.73 -12.59
CA GLN A 286 8.13 -15.92 -11.82
C GLN A 286 7.05 -16.25 -10.78
N THR A 287 6.48 -15.25 -10.14
CA THR A 287 5.39 -15.41 -9.17
C THR A 287 4.10 -15.88 -9.84
N LEU A 288 3.73 -15.27 -10.98
CA LEU A 288 2.59 -15.74 -11.78
C LEU A 288 2.77 -17.19 -12.23
N ASN A 289 3.94 -17.52 -12.78
CA ASN A 289 4.22 -18.89 -13.23
C ASN A 289 4.12 -19.88 -12.05
N GLN A 290 4.59 -19.51 -10.86
CA GLN A 290 4.44 -20.35 -9.68
C GLN A 290 2.98 -20.51 -9.27
N LEU A 291 2.17 -19.44 -9.34
CA LEU A 291 0.73 -19.52 -9.07
C LEU A 291 0.03 -20.49 -10.03
N LEU A 292 0.36 -20.39 -11.32
CA LEU A 292 -0.18 -21.30 -12.34
C LEU A 292 0.23 -22.76 -12.08
N VAL A 293 1.48 -22.99 -11.71
CA VAL A 293 1.99 -24.34 -11.37
C VAL A 293 1.28 -24.91 -10.14
N GLU A 294 1.06 -24.11 -9.10
CA GLU A 294 0.31 -24.59 -7.92
C GLU A 294 -1.15 -24.91 -8.25
N MET A 295 -1.82 -24.06 -9.06
CA MET A 295 -3.20 -24.32 -9.51
C MET A 295 -3.31 -25.56 -10.41
N ASP A 296 -2.37 -25.75 -11.32
CA ASP A 296 -2.31 -26.94 -12.17
C ASP A 296 -1.99 -28.21 -11.35
N GLY A 297 -1.20 -28.07 -10.29
CA GLY A 297 -0.76 -29.13 -9.39
C GLY A 297 -1.81 -29.67 -8.43
N PHE A 298 -3.01 -29.07 -8.36
CA PHE A 298 -4.11 -29.63 -7.59
C PHE A 298 -4.76 -30.79 -8.33
N GLY A 299 -4.97 -31.90 -7.62
CA GLY A 299 -5.84 -32.97 -8.09
C GLY A 299 -7.28 -32.48 -8.23
N VAL A 300 -8.01 -33.07 -9.15
CA VAL A 300 -9.46 -32.85 -9.26
C VAL A 300 -10.09 -33.28 -7.94
N ASN A 301 -10.78 -32.37 -7.24
CA ASN A 301 -11.50 -32.64 -5.99
C ASN A 301 -10.66 -32.69 -4.69
N GLU A 302 -9.50 -32.04 -4.60
CA GLU A 302 -8.76 -31.90 -3.34
C GLU A 302 -9.47 -31.01 -2.29
N GLY A 303 -10.61 -30.41 -2.66
CA GLY A 303 -11.40 -29.56 -1.73
C GLY A 303 -10.83 -28.15 -1.56
N ILE A 304 -9.91 -27.70 -2.41
CA ILE A 304 -9.36 -26.34 -2.41
C ILE A 304 -9.97 -25.57 -3.57
N ILE A 305 -10.62 -24.47 -3.27
CA ILE A 305 -11.13 -23.53 -4.26
C ILE A 305 -10.32 -22.24 -4.17
N VAL A 306 -9.79 -21.80 -5.32
CA VAL A 306 -9.09 -20.51 -5.41
C VAL A 306 -10.06 -19.47 -5.92
N MET A 307 -10.33 -18.45 -5.14
CA MET A 307 -11.12 -17.30 -5.58
C MET A 307 -10.17 -16.11 -5.77
N ALA A 308 -10.32 -15.35 -6.85
CA ALA A 308 -9.55 -14.13 -7.04
C ALA A 308 -10.49 -12.98 -7.36
N ALA A 309 -10.09 -11.76 -6.98
CA ALA A 309 -10.82 -10.54 -7.31
C ALA A 309 -9.94 -9.60 -8.14
N THR A 310 -10.56 -8.96 -9.13
CA THR A 310 -9.93 -7.89 -9.92
C THR A 310 -10.93 -6.80 -10.28
N ASN A 311 -10.44 -5.59 -10.43
CA ASN A 311 -11.22 -4.48 -11.00
C ASN A 311 -10.98 -4.36 -12.52
N ARG A 312 -10.00 -5.09 -13.06
CA ARG A 312 -9.53 -4.97 -14.44
C ARG A 312 -9.18 -6.32 -15.02
N LYS A 313 -10.16 -7.04 -15.53
CA LYS A 313 -9.95 -8.31 -16.23
C LYS A 313 -9.18 -8.14 -17.54
N ASP A 314 -9.37 -7.00 -18.21
CA ASP A 314 -8.76 -6.64 -19.49
C ASP A 314 -7.23 -6.72 -19.48
N ILE A 315 -6.59 -6.43 -18.34
CA ILE A 315 -5.12 -6.46 -18.21
C ILE A 315 -4.56 -7.82 -17.78
N LEU A 316 -5.40 -8.80 -17.43
CA LEU A 316 -4.94 -10.10 -16.97
C LEU A 316 -4.28 -10.91 -18.09
N ASP A 317 -3.25 -11.70 -17.74
CA ASP A 317 -2.61 -12.65 -18.65
C ASP A 317 -3.63 -13.76 -19.01
N PRO A 318 -3.89 -14.01 -20.31
CA PRO A 318 -4.82 -15.05 -20.75
C PRO A 318 -4.51 -16.45 -20.21
N ALA A 319 -3.27 -16.71 -19.81
CA ALA A 319 -2.87 -17.98 -19.23
C ALA A 319 -3.61 -18.30 -17.93
N ILE A 320 -4.00 -17.28 -17.15
CA ILE A 320 -4.70 -17.47 -15.88
C ILE A 320 -6.18 -17.87 -16.09
N LEU A 321 -6.75 -17.46 -17.22
CA LEU A 321 -8.15 -17.71 -17.60
C LEU A 321 -8.36 -19.04 -18.35
N ARG A 322 -7.29 -19.86 -18.50
CA ARG A 322 -7.40 -21.15 -19.17
C ARG A 322 -8.15 -22.16 -18.30
N PRO A 323 -8.95 -23.07 -18.92
CA PRO A 323 -9.60 -24.16 -18.20
C PRO A 323 -8.65 -24.96 -17.30
N GLY A 324 -9.08 -25.28 -16.10
CA GLY A 324 -8.26 -25.91 -15.06
C GLY A 324 -7.57 -24.92 -14.09
N ARG A 325 -7.79 -23.61 -14.28
CA ARG A 325 -7.28 -22.52 -13.43
C ARG A 325 -8.44 -21.68 -12.93
N PHE A 326 -8.67 -20.47 -13.47
CA PHE A 326 -9.91 -19.74 -13.20
C PHE A 326 -10.94 -20.11 -14.26
N ASP A 327 -11.67 -21.18 -13.96
CA ASP A 327 -12.63 -21.79 -14.87
C ASP A 327 -13.97 -21.05 -14.91
N ARG A 328 -14.27 -20.32 -13.86
CA ARG A 328 -15.53 -19.60 -13.69
C ARG A 328 -15.25 -18.12 -13.47
N ASP A 329 -16.09 -17.31 -14.11
CA ASP A 329 -15.99 -15.86 -14.09
C ASP A 329 -17.31 -15.27 -13.63
N VAL A 330 -17.31 -14.59 -12.49
CA VAL A 330 -18.50 -14.01 -11.87
C VAL A 330 -18.37 -12.49 -11.92
N ILE A 331 -19.30 -11.85 -12.63
CA ILE A 331 -19.31 -10.39 -12.82
C ILE A 331 -20.09 -9.75 -11.69
N VAL A 332 -19.39 -9.08 -10.77
CA VAL A 332 -19.97 -8.36 -9.65
C VAL A 332 -20.15 -6.90 -10.04
N GLY A 333 -21.28 -6.59 -10.68
CA GLY A 333 -21.62 -5.26 -11.18
C GLY A 333 -21.98 -4.25 -10.10
N ARG A 334 -22.31 -3.02 -10.53
CA ARG A 334 -22.97 -2.05 -9.66
C ARG A 334 -24.39 -2.50 -9.40
N PRO A 335 -24.92 -2.31 -8.18
CA PRO A 335 -26.28 -2.75 -7.84
C PRO A 335 -27.33 -1.91 -8.56
N ASP A 336 -28.40 -2.52 -8.98
CA ASP A 336 -29.63 -1.87 -9.44
C ASP A 336 -30.39 -1.22 -8.28
N VAL A 337 -31.52 -0.56 -8.56
CA VAL A 337 -32.34 0.11 -7.51
C VAL A 337 -32.72 -0.86 -6.39
N GLY A 338 -33.14 -2.07 -6.74
CA GLY A 338 -33.52 -3.09 -5.77
C GLY A 338 -32.35 -3.54 -4.90
N GLY A 339 -31.21 -3.80 -5.52
CA GLY A 339 -29.98 -4.15 -4.86
C GLY A 339 -29.48 -3.03 -3.93
N ARG A 340 -29.56 -1.77 -4.37
CA ARG A 340 -29.19 -0.62 -3.52
C ARG A 340 -30.10 -0.51 -2.28
N GLU A 341 -31.40 -0.73 -2.45
CA GLU A 341 -32.33 -0.73 -1.30
C GLU A 341 -32.00 -1.85 -0.31
N GLU A 342 -31.69 -3.06 -0.81
CA GLU A 342 -31.29 -4.19 0.05
C GLU A 342 -29.95 -3.89 0.77
N ILE A 343 -28.97 -3.31 0.08
CA ILE A 343 -27.67 -2.91 0.65
C ILE A 343 -27.87 -1.84 1.74
N LEU A 344 -28.67 -0.81 1.46
CA LEU A 344 -29.01 0.22 2.44
C LEU A 344 -29.66 -0.38 3.70
N LYS A 345 -30.59 -1.34 3.57
CA LYS A 345 -31.19 -2.05 4.69
C LYS A 345 -30.16 -2.81 5.54
N VAL A 346 -29.17 -3.45 4.90
CA VAL A 346 -28.10 -4.14 5.61
C VAL A 346 -27.24 -3.16 6.41
N HIS A 347 -26.81 -2.06 5.81
CA HIS A 347 -25.97 -1.05 6.47
C HIS A 347 -26.73 -0.20 7.49
N ALA A 348 -28.06 -0.17 7.42
CA ALA A 348 -28.94 0.50 8.38
C ALA A 348 -29.19 -0.30 9.67
N ARG A 349 -28.95 -1.62 9.70
CA ARG A 349 -29.27 -2.50 10.87
C ARG A 349 -28.75 -1.98 12.19
N ASN A 350 -27.59 -1.32 12.21
CA ASN A 350 -26.94 -0.82 13.43
C ASN A 350 -26.97 0.71 13.54
N LYS A 351 -27.82 1.38 12.76
CA LYS A 351 -27.93 2.84 12.76
C LYS A 351 -29.35 3.26 13.13
N PRO A 352 -29.53 4.17 14.08
CA PRO A 352 -30.87 4.68 14.44
C PRO A 352 -31.36 5.65 13.34
N LEU A 353 -32.28 5.19 12.51
CA LEU A 353 -32.93 6.02 11.47
C LEU A 353 -34.17 6.66 12.06
N GLY A 354 -34.48 7.90 11.66
CA GLY A 354 -35.72 8.58 11.94
C GLY A 354 -36.89 8.02 11.11
N ASP A 355 -38.12 8.30 11.55
CA ASP A 355 -39.35 7.85 10.87
C ASP A 355 -39.54 8.52 9.49
N ASP A 356 -38.82 9.61 9.23
CA ASP A 356 -38.83 10.37 7.96
C ASP A 356 -37.93 9.76 6.88
N VAL A 357 -37.12 8.72 7.22
CA VAL A 357 -36.14 8.14 6.30
C VAL A 357 -36.77 7.09 5.40
N ASP A 358 -36.78 7.38 4.10
CA ASP A 358 -37.21 6.43 3.07
C ASP A 358 -36.01 5.85 2.30
N LEU A 359 -35.62 4.61 2.65
CA LEU A 359 -34.50 3.89 2.02
C LEU A 359 -34.76 3.60 0.54
N LYS A 360 -36.02 3.45 0.11
CA LYS A 360 -36.37 3.23 -1.28
C LYS A 360 -36.12 4.48 -2.10
N GLN A 361 -36.53 5.64 -1.60
CA GLN A 361 -36.23 6.92 -2.24
C GLN A 361 -34.72 7.16 -2.34
N ILE A 362 -33.97 6.84 -1.28
CA ILE A 362 -32.51 6.94 -1.27
C ILE A 362 -31.90 6.02 -2.33
N ALA A 363 -32.37 4.78 -2.45
CA ALA A 363 -31.91 3.83 -3.46
C ALA A 363 -32.14 4.36 -4.90
N GLN A 364 -33.27 5.05 -5.14
CA GLN A 364 -33.54 5.69 -6.43
C GLN A 364 -32.59 6.85 -6.72
N THR A 365 -32.33 7.69 -5.72
CA THR A 365 -31.45 8.87 -5.89
C THR A 365 -29.97 8.53 -6.01
N THR A 366 -29.56 7.34 -5.59
CA THR A 366 -28.14 6.89 -5.58
C THR A 366 -27.78 6.03 -6.78
N ALA A 367 -28.34 6.30 -7.96
CA ALA A 367 -27.97 5.59 -9.18
C ALA A 367 -26.44 5.63 -9.41
N GLY A 368 -25.89 4.49 -9.80
CA GLY A 368 -24.45 4.35 -10.02
C GLY A 368 -23.57 4.20 -8.76
N PHE A 369 -24.13 4.27 -7.54
CA PHE A 369 -23.39 4.03 -6.30
C PHE A 369 -23.07 2.53 -6.14
N SER A 370 -21.86 2.26 -5.69
CA SER A 370 -21.46 0.93 -5.26
C SER A 370 -21.91 0.64 -3.82
N GLY A 371 -21.80 -0.60 -3.37
CA GLY A 371 -22.10 -0.97 -1.98
C GLY A 371 -21.28 -0.18 -0.95
N ALA A 372 -20.00 0.10 -1.27
CA ALA A 372 -19.13 0.91 -0.41
C ALA A 372 -19.56 2.39 -0.36
N ASP A 373 -20.04 2.94 -1.48
CA ASP A 373 -20.54 4.31 -1.50
C ASP A 373 -21.81 4.44 -0.65
N LEU A 374 -22.70 3.45 -0.70
CA LEU A 374 -23.92 3.42 0.12
C LEU A 374 -23.62 3.26 1.62
N GLU A 375 -22.63 2.43 1.97
CA GLU A 375 -22.14 2.33 3.35
C GLU A 375 -21.62 3.68 3.85
N ASN A 376 -20.77 4.32 3.03
CA ASN A 376 -20.19 5.62 3.34
C ASN A 376 -21.26 6.71 3.44
N LEU A 377 -22.27 6.68 2.58
CA LEU A 377 -23.41 7.60 2.63
C LEU A 377 -24.11 7.57 4.00
N LEU A 378 -24.49 6.38 4.46
CA LEU A 378 -25.15 6.23 5.76
C LEU A 378 -24.20 6.52 6.93
N ASN A 379 -22.91 6.27 6.80
CA ASN A 379 -21.93 6.63 7.80
C ASN A 379 -21.74 8.14 7.91
N GLU A 380 -21.64 8.85 6.78
CA GLU A 380 -21.55 10.31 6.76
C GLU A 380 -22.81 10.97 7.31
N ALA A 381 -23.99 10.43 6.99
CA ALA A 381 -25.24 10.89 7.57
C ALA A 381 -25.28 10.72 9.10
N ALA A 382 -24.78 9.60 9.60
CA ALA A 382 -24.66 9.38 11.04
C ALA A 382 -23.70 10.37 11.72
N ILE A 383 -22.57 10.69 11.07
CA ILE A 383 -21.62 11.70 11.54
C ILE A 383 -22.26 13.09 11.59
N LEU A 384 -23.08 13.45 10.59
CA LEU A 384 -23.80 14.72 10.56
C LEU A 384 -24.81 14.81 11.71
N ALA A 385 -25.64 13.79 11.91
CA ALA A 385 -26.58 13.73 13.03
C ALA A 385 -25.88 13.85 14.40
N ALA A 386 -24.74 13.16 14.55
CA ALA A 386 -23.95 13.22 15.79
C ALA A 386 -23.36 14.63 16.04
N LYS A 387 -22.90 15.33 15.00
CA LYS A 387 -22.41 16.73 15.13
C LYS A 387 -23.47 17.69 15.61
N GLU A 388 -24.74 17.44 15.26
CA GLU A 388 -25.89 18.23 15.70
C GLU A 388 -26.48 17.73 17.01
N ASN A 389 -25.80 16.81 17.70
CA ASN A 389 -26.24 16.19 18.96
C ASN A 389 -27.61 15.50 18.87
N ARG A 390 -27.96 14.98 17.68
CA ARG A 390 -29.18 14.20 17.47
C ARG A 390 -28.91 12.70 17.65
N VAL A 391 -29.93 11.99 18.08
CA VAL A 391 -29.86 10.53 18.35
C VAL A 391 -30.27 9.71 17.12
N PHE A 392 -31.05 10.32 16.21
CA PHE A 392 -31.56 9.68 15.01
C PHE A 392 -31.04 10.39 13.76
N ILE A 393 -30.79 9.59 12.71
CA ILE A 393 -30.41 10.07 11.37
C ILE A 393 -31.72 10.47 10.66
N GLN A 394 -31.82 11.68 10.17
CA GLN A 394 -32.96 12.20 9.41
C GLN A 394 -32.70 12.13 7.91
N GLN A 395 -33.77 12.21 7.10
CA GLN A 395 -33.68 12.26 5.64
C GLN A 395 -32.81 13.44 5.16
N SER A 396 -32.83 14.56 5.90
CA SER A 396 -32.00 15.75 5.62
C SER A 396 -30.50 15.45 5.73
N ASP A 397 -30.08 14.61 6.71
CA ASP A 397 -28.67 14.23 6.88
C ASP A 397 -28.18 13.40 5.71
N ILE A 398 -29.04 12.50 5.24
CA ILE A 398 -28.71 11.63 4.10
C ILE A 398 -28.61 12.46 2.82
N ARG A 399 -29.47 13.48 2.64
CA ARG A 399 -29.35 14.41 1.53
C ARG A 399 -28.05 15.21 1.55
N HIS A 400 -27.63 15.70 2.71
CA HIS A 400 -26.35 16.40 2.86
C HIS A 400 -25.16 15.44 2.64
N ALA A 401 -25.25 14.22 3.19
CA ALA A 401 -24.23 13.20 2.98
C ALA A 401 -24.11 12.79 1.51
N PHE A 402 -25.22 12.71 0.77
CA PHE A 402 -25.24 12.38 -0.66
C PHE A 402 -24.43 13.38 -1.47
N VAL A 403 -24.62 14.69 -1.25
CA VAL A 403 -23.81 15.73 -1.90
C VAL A 403 -22.34 15.59 -1.51
N LYS A 404 -22.05 15.37 -0.23
CA LYS A 404 -20.68 15.23 0.28
C LYS A 404 -19.96 14.02 -0.30
N VAL A 405 -20.64 12.89 -0.45
CA VAL A 405 -20.05 11.64 -1.00
C VAL A 405 -19.90 11.74 -2.52
N GLY A 406 -20.91 12.28 -3.22
CA GLY A 406 -20.93 12.36 -4.68
C GLY A 406 -20.00 13.42 -5.26
N ILE A 407 -19.96 14.61 -4.65
CA ILE A 407 -19.24 15.78 -5.19
C ILE A 407 -18.03 16.14 -4.30
N GLY A 408 -18.17 15.97 -2.98
CA GLY A 408 -17.16 16.31 -1.99
C GLY A 408 -17.64 17.30 -0.92
N PRO A 409 -16.76 17.69 0.03
CA PRO A 409 -17.13 18.59 1.11
C PRO A 409 -17.27 20.05 0.63
N GLU A 410 -18.27 20.77 1.16
CA GLU A 410 -18.45 22.20 0.95
C GLU A 410 -17.29 23.00 1.57
N LYS A 411 -16.75 23.97 0.82
CA LYS A 411 -15.63 24.85 1.25
C LYS A 411 -16.13 26.22 1.67
N LYS A 412 -16.92 26.30 2.73
CA LYS A 412 -17.54 27.56 3.23
C LYS A 412 -16.53 28.63 3.67
N SER A 413 -15.29 28.26 3.93
CA SER A 413 -14.22 29.21 4.32
C SER A 413 -13.52 29.88 3.14
N ARG A 414 -13.81 29.48 1.90
CA ARG A 414 -13.21 30.09 0.71
C ARG A 414 -13.85 31.45 0.45
N ILE A 415 -13.04 32.49 0.43
CA ILE A 415 -13.49 33.82 0.04
C ILE A 415 -13.61 33.85 -1.47
N VAL A 416 -14.83 33.96 -1.98
CA VAL A 416 -15.14 34.09 -3.40
C VAL A 416 -15.54 35.53 -3.67
N SER A 417 -14.99 36.17 -4.71
CA SER A 417 -15.37 37.52 -5.09
C SER A 417 -16.80 37.57 -5.62
N GLU A 418 -17.48 38.72 -5.52
CA GLU A 418 -18.82 38.87 -6.07
C GLU A 418 -18.87 38.58 -7.57
N LYS A 419 -17.82 38.96 -8.30
CA LYS A 419 -17.70 38.65 -9.73
C LYS A 419 -17.70 37.14 -9.97
N GLU A 420 -16.90 36.40 -9.22
CA GLU A 420 -16.81 34.93 -9.35
C GLU A 420 -18.11 34.26 -8.92
N ARG A 421 -18.76 34.73 -7.83
CA ARG A 421 -20.09 34.24 -7.41
C ARG A 421 -21.13 34.41 -8.52
N ARG A 422 -21.14 35.58 -9.16
CA ARG A 422 -22.06 35.85 -10.25
C ARG A 422 -21.81 34.97 -11.47
N ILE A 423 -20.55 34.82 -11.87
CA ILE A 423 -20.18 33.91 -12.97
C ILE A 423 -20.64 32.48 -12.66
N THR A 424 -20.32 31.95 -11.45
CA THR A 424 -20.74 30.61 -11.04
C THR A 424 -22.26 30.46 -11.04
N ALA A 425 -23.01 31.47 -10.59
CA ALA A 425 -24.47 31.42 -10.55
C ALA A 425 -25.08 31.25 -11.95
N TYR A 426 -24.63 32.02 -12.93
CA TYR A 426 -25.09 31.88 -14.31
C TYR A 426 -24.61 30.57 -14.95
N HIS A 427 -23.40 30.14 -14.68
CA HIS A 427 -22.86 28.89 -15.15
C HIS A 427 -23.71 27.68 -14.69
N GLU A 428 -23.96 27.57 -13.39
CA GLU A 428 -24.80 26.51 -12.83
C GLU A 428 -26.26 26.60 -13.24
N ALA A 429 -26.80 27.82 -13.39
CA ALA A 429 -28.16 28.04 -13.92
C ALA A 429 -28.27 27.56 -15.38
N GLY A 430 -27.22 27.77 -16.19
CA GLY A 430 -27.16 27.25 -17.56
C GLY A 430 -27.27 25.74 -17.65
N HIS A 431 -26.53 25.02 -16.81
CA HIS A 431 -26.65 23.56 -16.70
C HIS A 431 -28.05 23.15 -16.23
N ALA A 432 -28.58 23.82 -15.21
CA ALA A 432 -29.88 23.49 -14.63
C ALA A 432 -31.03 23.61 -15.62
N ILE A 433 -31.07 24.67 -16.44
CA ILE A 433 -32.08 24.85 -17.47
C ILE A 433 -32.04 23.70 -18.48
N LEU A 434 -30.88 23.34 -18.95
CA LEU A 434 -30.75 22.26 -19.93
C LEU A 434 -31.14 20.88 -19.35
N PHE A 435 -30.85 20.61 -18.08
CA PHE A 435 -31.37 19.43 -17.39
C PHE A 435 -32.90 19.41 -17.30
N HIS A 436 -33.52 20.55 -17.14
CA HIS A 436 -34.98 20.62 -17.04
C HIS A 436 -35.69 20.48 -18.41
N VAL A 437 -35.12 21.10 -19.42
CA VAL A 437 -35.75 21.15 -20.77
C VAL A 437 -35.52 19.87 -21.57
N LEU A 438 -34.37 19.21 -21.38
CA LEU A 438 -34.03 17.99 -22.13
C LEU A 438 -34.60 16.74 -21.44
N PRO A 439 -35.37 15.89 -22.15
CA PRO A 439 -36.17 14.84 -21.51
C PRO A 439 -35.40 13.65 -20.98
N ASP A 440 -34.20 13.34 -21.54
CA ASP A 440 -33.51 12.08 -21.26
C ASP A 440 -32.40 12.19 -20.18
N VAL A 441 -32.06 13.42 -19.75
CA VAL A 441 -30.94 13.64 -18.81
C VAL A 441 -31.37 13.71 -17.34
N GLY A 442 -32.65 13.58 -17.07
CA GLY A 442 -33.26 13.64 -15.73
C GLY A 442 -33.40 15.05 -15.15
N PRO A 443 -34.34 15.22 -14.22
CA PRO A 443 -34.60 16.51 -13.59
C PRO A 443 -33.47 16.94 -12.66
N VAL A 444 -33.38 18.23 -12.39
CA VAL A 444 -32.45 18.81 -11.44
C VAL A 444 -32.80 18.36 -10.00
N TYR A 445 -31.82 17.87 -9.24
CA TYR A 445 -31.98 17.58 -7.83
C TYR A 445 -31.68 18.80 -6.95
N SER A 446 -30.53 19.44 -7.18
CA SER A 446 -30.17 20.71 -6.52
C SER A 446 -29.11 21.45 -7.32
N VAL A 447 -29.10 22.78 -7.20
CA VAL A 447 -28.07 23.66 -7.76
C VAL A 447 -27.43 24.45 -6.63
N SER A 448 -26.11 24.60 -6.65
CA SER A 448 -25.39 25.34 -5.61
C SER A 448 -24.16 26.05 -6.16
N ILE A 449 -23.95 27.26 -5.66
CA ILE A 449 -22.77 28.08 -5.95
C ILE A 449 -21.73 28.04 -4.82
N ILE A 450 -21.96 27.19 -3.82
CA ILE A 450 -20.99 26.97 -2.74
C ILE A 450 -19.85 26.12 -3.29
N PRO A 451 -18.58 26.58 -3.22
CA PRO A 451 -17.46 25.78 -3.69
C PRO A 451 -17.42 24.41 -3.00
N THR A 452 -17.44 23.35 -3.79
CA THR A 452 -17.54 21.98 -3.30
C THR A 452 -16.48 21.10 -3.98
N GLY A 453 -15.72 20.33 -3.22
CA GLY A 453 -14.64 19.50 -3.78
C GLY A 453 -13.59 20.33 -4.54
N GLY A 454 -13.52 20.14 -5.86
CA GLY A 454 -12.67 20.91 -6.79
C GLY A 454 -13.40 21.96 -7.61
N ALA A 455 -14.75 21.99 -7.56
CA ALA A 455 -15.60 22.86 -8.38
C ALA A 455 -15.95 24.18 -7.67
N GLY A 456 -16.31 25.19 -8.44
CA GLY A 456 -16.82 26.47 -7.95
C GLY A 456 -18.25 26.41 -7.45
N GLY A 457 -19.06 25.56 -8.08
CA GLY A 457 -20.44 25.23 -7.76
C GLY A 457 -20.75 23.83 -8.26
N TYR A 458 -22.03 23.46 -8.27
CA TYR A 458 -22.48 22.22 -8.88
C TYR A 458 -23.97 22.27 -9.24
N THR A 459 -24.29 21.62 -10.34
CA THR A 459 -25.67 21.26 -10.71
C THR A 459 -25.79 19.74 -10.72
N MET A 460 -26.65 19.20 -9.87
CA MET A 460 -26.80 17.76 -9.69
C MET A 460 -28.13 17.31 -10.31
N PRO A 461 -28.11 16.39 -11.30
CA PRO A 461 -29.32 15.76 -11.79
C PRO A 461 -29.79 14.66 -10.83
N LEU A 462 -31.08 14.33 -10.91
CA LEU A 462 -31.68 13.18 -10.26
C LEU A 462 -31.93 12.11 -11.34
N PRO A 463 -31.14 11.02 -11.39
CA PRO A 463 -31.43 9.92 -12.30
C PRO A 463 -32.76 9.28 -11.92
N GLU A 464 -33.72 9.25 -12.83
CA GLU A 464 -35.01 8.61 -12.55
C GLU A 464 -35.02 7.11 -12.73
N LYS A 465 -34.10 6.59 -13.57
CA LYS A 465 -34.00 5.16 -13.93
C LYS A 465 -32.54 4.73 -14.05
N ASP A 466 -32.31 3.45 -13.78
CA ASP A 466 -31.05 2.80 -14.11
C ASP A 466 -31.15 2.24 -15.53
N ASP A 467 -30.82 3.07 -16.53
CA ASP A 467 -30.87 2.64 -17.92
C ASP A 467 -29.71 1.71 -18.26
N MET A 468 -30.04 0.54 -18.82
CA MET A 468 -29.03 -0.46 -19.23
C MET A 468 -28.22 0.02 -20.45
N PHE A 469 -28.82 0.84 -21.31
CA PHE A 469 -28.23 1.31 -22.57
C PHE A 469 -28.37 2.83 -22.71
N ASN A 470 -27.26 3.49 -23.05
CA ASN A 470 -27.30 4.89 -23.45
C ASN A 470 -27.64 4.99 -24.95
N THR A 471 -28.72 5.68 -25.26
CA THR A 471 -29.08 5.95 -26.65
C THR A 471 -28.23 7.09 -27.22
N LYS A 472 -28.14 7.18 -28.57
CA LYS A 472 -27.48 8.31 -29.23
C LYS A 472 -28.10 9.65 -28.81
N GLY A 473 -29.42 9.70 -28.66
CA GLY A 473 -30.14 10.91 -28.20
C GLY A 473 -29.74 11.32 -26.80
N HIS A 474 -29.71 10.37 -25.86
CA HIS A 474 -29.26 10.59 -24.49
C HIS A 474 -27.84 11.15 -24.44
N MET A 475 -26.89 10.53 -25.15
CA MET A 475 -25.50 11.00 -25.19
C MET A 475 -25.34 12.41 -25.77
N LEU A 476 -26.12 12.76 -26.80
CA LEU A 476 -26.15 14.12 -27.35
C LEU A 476 -26.69 15.12 -26.33
N GLN A 477 -27.74 14.76 -25.58
CA GLN A 477 -28.29 15.62 -24.53
C GLN A 477 -27.29 15.79 -23.36
N GLU A 478 -26.54 14.75 -22.96
CA GLU A 478 -25.47 14.88 -21.98
C GLU A 478 -24.38 15.85 -22.44
N ILE A 479 -23.98 15.79 -23.72
CA ILE A 479 -23.04 16.77 -24.30
C ILE A 479 -23.64 18.18 -24.24
N THR A 480 -24.88 18.33 -24.62
CA THR A 480 -25.58 19.62 -24.65
C THR A 480 -25.63 20.25 -23.25
N VAL A 481 -26.00 19.44 -22.23
CA VAL A 481 -25.99 19.88 -20.83
C VAL A 481 -24.58 20.26 -20.36
N SER A 482 -23.58 19.46 -20.69
CA SER A 482 -22.19 19.77 -20.31
C SER A 482 -21.70 21.10 -20.87
N LEU A 483 -22.24 21.57 -22.00
CA LEU A 483 -21.88 22.84 -22.60
C LEU A 483 -22.67 24.04 -22.04
N GLY A 484 -23.73 23.78 -21.23
CA GLY A 484 -24.67 24.78 -20.74
C GLY A 484 -24.04 25.91 -19.96
N GLY A 485 -23.18 25.60 -19.01
CA GLY A 485 -22.49 26.61 -18.21
C GLY A 485 -21.63 27.55 -19.05
N ARG A 486 -20.95 27.00 -20.07
CA ARG A 486 -20.14 27.78 -21.01
C ARG A 486 -20.98 28.73 -21.85
N VAL A 487 -22.12 28.24 -22.34
CA VAL A 487 -23.05 29.06 -23.15
C VAL A 487 -23.65 30.19 -22.31
N ALA A 488 -24.03 29.91 -21.06
CA ALA A 488 -24.55 30.92 -20.16
C ALA A 488 -23.52 32.01 -19.83
N GLU A 489 -22.25 31.64 -19.62
CA GLU A 489 -21.18 32.63 -19.44
C GLU A 489 -21.05 33.56 -20.65
N GLU A 490 -21.00 32.99 -21.86
CA GLU A 490 -20.85 33.77 -23.11
C GLU A 490 -22.02 34.71 -23.35
N GLU A 491 -23.26 34.25 -23.14
CA GLU A 491 -24.47 35.03 -23.37
C GLU A 491 -24.61 36.24 -22.41
N ILE A 492 -24.19 36.06 -21.15
CA ILE A 492 -24.39 37.10 -20.10
C ILE A 492 -23.21 38.04 -19.98
N PHE A 493 -21.98 37.54 -20.12
CA PHE A 493 -20.77 38.31 -19.82
C PHE A 493 -19.99 38.73 -21.07
N ASP A 494 -20.39 38.28 -22.26
CA ASP A 494 -19.60 38.43 -23.50
C ASP A 494 -18.12 38.05 -23.30
N ASP A 495 -17.88 37.12 -22.37
CA ASP A 495 -16.57 36.63 -21.95
C ASP A 495 -16.68 35.17 -21.48
N ILE A 496 -15.55 34.51 -21.33
CA ILE A 496 -15.49 33.09 -21.06
C ILE A 496 -14.42 32.81 -20.03
N THR A 497 -14.70 31.84 -19.14
CA THR A 497 -13.77 31.47 -18.08
C THR A 497 -13.17 30.09 -18.26
N THR A 498 -12.15 29.79 -17.47
CA THR A 498 -11.57 28.44 -17.38
C THR A 498 -12.43 27.48 -16.55
N GLY A 499 -13.53 27.95 -15.96
CA GLY A 499 -14.46 27.15 -15.13
C GLY A 499 -15.01 25.96 -15.91
N ALA A 500 -15.42 26.17 -17.15
CA ALA A 500 -15.98 25.14 -18.03
C ALA A 500 -14.96 24.09 -18.54
N SER A 501 -13.72 24.09 -18.06
CA SER A 501 -12.68 23.18 -18.59
C SER A 501 -12.99 21.69 -18.38
N GLN A 502 -13.62 21.33 -17.27
CA GLN A 502 -14.02 19.96 -16.98
C GLN A 502 -15.22 19.52 -17.81
N ASP A 503 -16.16 20.43 -18.03
CA ASP A 503 -17.37 20.19 -18.82
C ASP A 503 -17.03 19.97 -20.29
N ILE A 504 -16.14 20.80 -20.85
CA ILE A 504 -15.60 20.62 -22.20
C ILE A 504 -14.86 19.28 -22.33
N LYS A 505 -14.08 18.89 -21.32
CA LYS A 505 -13.39 17.60 -21.31
C LYS A 505 -14.37 16.45 -21.32
N GLN A 506 -15.42 16.51 -20.53
CA GLN A 506 -16.50 15.51 -20.46
C GLN A 506 -17.25 15.41 -21.78
N ALA A 507 -17.72 16.54 -22.32
CA ALA A 507 -18.40 16.62 -23.61
C ALA A 507 -17.55 15.99 -24.73
N THR A 508 -16.27 16.35 -24.79
CA THR A 508 -15.32 15.81 -25.78
C THR A 508 -15.12 14.29 -25.63
N ALA A 509 -15.03 13.78 -24.39
CA ALA A 509 -14.88 12.35 -24.12
C ALA A 509 -16.12 11.56 -24.56
N ILE A 510 -17.33 12.08 -24.29
CA ILE A 510 -18.59 11.47 -24.73
C ILE A 510 -18.66 11.45 -26.27
N ALA A 511 -18.44 12.59 -26.93
CA ALA A 511 -18.48 12.70 -28.39
C ALA A 511 -17.46 11.75 -29.06
N LYS A 512 -16.24 11.66 -28.50
CA LYS A 512 -15.24 10.72 -28.98
C LYS A 512 -15.67 9.26 -28.82
N SER A 513 -16.25 8.90 -27.68
CA SER A 513 -16.74 7.53 -27.43
C SER A 513 -17.91 7.16 -28.37
N MET A 514 -18.79 8.10 -28.67
CA MET A 514 -19.87 7.90 -29.66
C MET A 514 -19.31 7.47 -31.03
N ILE A 515 -18.22 8.09 -31.44
CA ILE A 515 -17.61 7.88 -32.75
C ILE A 515 -16.72 6.65 -32.76
N THR A 516 -15.78 6.55 -31.80
CA THR A 516 -14.72 5.53 -31.84
C THR A 516 -15.17 4.20 -31.26
N LYS A 517 -16.00 4.21 -30.22
CA LYS A 517 -16.41 3.01 -29.48
C LYS A 517 -17.76 2.46 -29.94
N PHE A 518 -18.74 3.34 -30.15
CA PHE A 518 -20.12 2.92 -30.42
C PHE A 518 -20.53 3.01 -31.89
N GLY A 519 -19.65 3.50 -32.78
CA GLY A 519 -19.93 3.59 -34.24
C GLY A 519 -21.13 4.46 -34.58
N MET A 520 -21.38 5.54 -33.81
CA MET A 520 -22.55 6.41 -33.97
C MET A 520 -22.34 7.55 -35.00
N SER A 521 -21.30 7.47 -35.85
CA SER A 521 -21.06 8.41 -36.95
C SER A 521 -21.43 7.79 -38.30
N GLU A 522 -22.20 8.52 -39.10
CA GLU A 522 -22.56 8.12 -40.47
C GLU A 522 -21.36 8.08 -41.42
N LYS A 523 -20.36 9.00 -41.22
CA LYS A 523 -19.19 9.08 -42.08
C LYS A 523 -18.19 7.95 -41.85
N LEU A 524 -18.07 7.51 -40.60
CA LEU A 524 -17.12 6.46 -40.20
C LEU A 524 -17.77 5.06 -40.18
N GLY A 525 -19.11 5.00 -40.15
CA GLY A 525 -19.87 3.76 -40.16
C GLY A 525 -19.75 2.97 -38.84
N LEU A 526 -20.18 1.70 -38.91
CA LEU A 526 -20.24 0.77 -37.76
C LEU A 526 -18.88 0.09 -37.55
N ILE A 527 -17.84 0.87 -37.28
CA ILE A 527 -16.48 0.37 -37.03
C ILE A 527 -16.04 0.83 -35.63
N ASN A 528 -15.53 -0.10 -34.87
CA ASN A 528 -14.86 0.23 -33.59
C ASN A 528 -13.41 0.64 -33.86
N TYR A 529 -13.09 1.89 -33.62
CA TYR A 529 -11.75 2.47 -33.69
C TYR A 529 -11.11 2.62 -32.32
N ASP A 530 -11.81 2.25 -31.25
CA ASP A 530 -11.24 2.25 -29.92
C ASP A 530 -10.26 1.06 -29.83
N ASN A 531 -8.98 1.38 -29.70
CA ASN A 531 -8.00 0.36 -29.40
C ASN A 531 -8.21 -0.03 -27.95
N ASP A 532 -8.89 -1.13 -27.68
CA ASP A 532 -8.97 -1.79 -26.36
C ASP A 532 -7.59 -2.24 -25.83
N SER A 533 -6.51 -1.94 -26.54
CA SER A 533 -5.15 -1.98 -26.01
C SER A 533 -4.92 -0.75 -25.13
N ASP A 534 -5.48 -0.76 -23.92
CA ASP A 534 -4.94 -0.05 -22.79
C ASP A 534 -3.50 -0.55 -22.54
N GLU A 535 -2.59 -0.19 -23.42
CA GLU A 535 -1.17 -0.17 -23.09
C GLU A 535 -1.00 0.86 -21.99
N VAL A 536 -1.08 0.35 -20.78
CA VAL A 536 -0.82 1.10 -19.57
C VAL A 536 0.53 1.78 -19.71
N PHE A 537 0.47 3.08 -19.73
CA PHE A 537 1.57 4.00 -19.66
C PHE A 537 2.54 3.63 -18.54
N ILE A 538 3.55 2.82 -18.82
CA ILE A 538 4.68 2.58 -17.93
C ILE A 538 5.91 3.10 -18.66
N GLY A 539 6.32 4.31 -18.27
CA GLY A 539 7.61 4.88 -18.63
C GLY A 539 7.54 5.82 -19.84
N ARG A 540 8.20 6.94 -19.66
CA ARG A 540 8.56 7.87 -20.73
C ARG A 540 9.34 7.14 -21.83
N ASP A 541 8.66 6.57 -22.79
CA ASP A 541 9.25 6.30 -24.07
C ASP A 541 8.56 7.18 -25.12
N PHE A 542 9.35 8.04 -25.69
CA PHE A 542 9.05 8.79 -26.89
C PHE A 542 8.98 7.82 -28.09
N GLY A 543 7.90 7.06 -28.16
CA GLY A 543 7.63 6.12 -29.23
C GLY A 543 6.15 6.05 -29.45
N HIS A 544 5.68 6.72 -30.51
CA HIS A 544 4.41 6.60 -31.21
C HIS A 544 3.45 5.55 -30.60
N THR A 545 2.44 5.98 -29.84
CA THR A 545 1.18 5.24 -29.71
C THR A 545 0.69 4.99 -31.12
N SER A 546 0.88 3.79 -31.63
CA SER A 546 0.37 3.42 -32.95
C SER A 546 -1.16 3.41 -32.84
N ARG A 547 -1.78 4.50 -33.27
CA ARG A 547 -3.21 4.53 -33.51
C ARG A 547 -3.50 3.37 -34.45
N GLY A 548 -4.45 2.49 -34.13
CA GLY A 548 -4.82 1.36 -34.97
C GLY A 548 -5.41 1.75 -36.34
N TYR A 549 -5.39 3.06 -36.66
CA TYR A 549 -5.95 3.64 -37.87
C TYR A 549 -5.05 4.77 -38.42
N GLY A 550 -5.10 4.98 -39.74
CA GLY A 550 -4.28 5.97 -40.42
C GLY A 550 -4.71 7.41 -40.19
N GLU A 551 -3.83 8.39 -40.52
CA GLU A 551 -4.04 9.83 -40.32
C GLU A 551 -5.34 10.36 -40.92
N LYS A 552 -5.78 9.84 -42.08
CA LYS A 552 -7.03 10.23 -42.72
C LYS A 552 -8.24 9.94 -41.84
N ILE A 553 -8.27 8.76 -41.20
CA ILE A 553 -9.36 8.36 -40.28
C ILE A 553 -9.29 9.21 -39.01
N ALA A 554 -8.07 9.46 -38.48
CA ALA A 554 -7.89 10.34 -37.34
C ALA A 554 -8.47 11.74 -37.61
N GLY A 555 -8.14 12.33 -38.76
CA GLY A 555 -8.70 13.62 -39.15
C GLY A 555 -10.23 13.60 -39.28
N THR A 556 -10.82 12.52 -39.82
CA THR A 556 -12.28 12.39 -39.91
C THR A 556 -12.93 12.22 -38.52
N ILE A 557 -12.27 11.51 -37.58
CA ILE A 557 -12.72 11.42 -36.19
C ILE A 557 -12.74 12.81 -35.55
N ASP A 558 -11.66 13.59 -35.71
CA ASP A 558 -11.55 14.93 -35.14
C ASP A 558 -12.62 15.88 -35.72
N GLU A 559 -12.87 15.80 -37.04
CA GLU A 559 -13.94 16.55 -37.71
C GLU A 559 -15.35 16.19 -37.19
N GLU A 560 -15.62 14.89 -37.01
CA GLU A 560 -16.91 14.43 -36.50
C GLU A 560 -17.12 14.79 -35.02
N VAL A 561 -16.09 14.67 -34.17
CA VAL A 561 -16.13 15.14 -32.78
C VAL A 561 -16.47 16.62 -32.75
N LYS A 562 -15.74 17.41 -33.55
CA LYS A 562 -16.02 18.86 -33.62
C LYS A 562 -17.44 19.15 -34.09
N ARG A 563 -17.94 18.48 -35.13
CA ARG A 563 -19.31 18.63 -35.63
C ARG A 563 -20.35 18.37 -34.53
N ILE A 564 -20.21 17.25 -33.79
CA ILE A 564 -21.13 16.92 -32.68
C ILE A 564 -21.11 17.99 -31.60
N ILE A 565 -19.95 18.46 -31.21
CA ILE A 565 -19.81 19.51 -30.19
C ILE A 565 -20.45 20.82 -30.69
N ASP A 566 -20.17 21.23 -31.95
CA ASP A 566 -20.73 22.46 -32.51
C ASP A 566 -22.26 22.39 -32.61
N GLU A 567 -22.83 21.24 -32.99
CA GLU A 567 -24.30 21.03 -33.04
C GLU A 567 -24.93 21.09 -31.65
N CYS A 568 -24.36 20.37 -30.66
CA CYS A 568 -24.83 20.40 -29.27
C CYS A 568 -24.69 21.81 -28.66
N TYR A 569 -23.61 22.52 -28.98
CA TYR A 569 -23.40 23.90 -28.54
C TYR A 569 -24.46 24.85 -29.11
N ALA A 570 -24.80 24.76 -30.41
CA ALA A 570 -25.85 25.54 -31.02
C ALA A 570 -27.22 25.24 -30.41
N GLN A 571 -27.50 23.96 -30.09
CA GLN A 571 -28.73 23.56 -29.40
C GLN A 571 -28.80 24.17 -27.99
N ALA A 572 -27.72 24.06 -27.21
CA ALA A 572 -27.64 24.63 -25.87
C ALA A 572 -27.88 26.14 -25.91
N ARG A 573 -27.26 26.85 -26.87
CA ARG A 573 -27.45 28.29 -27.04
C ARG A 573 -28.91 28.64 -27.35
N SER A 574 -29.55 27.92 -28.26
CA SER A 574 -30.96 28.16 -28.60
C SER A 574 -31.87 28.02 -27.39
N ILE A 575 -31.67 26.97 -26.58
CA ILE A 575 -32.48 26.74 -25.38
C ILE A 575 -32.21 27.83 -24.32
N ILE A 576 -30.96 28.17 -24.06
CA ILE A 576 -30.62 29.20 -23.06
C ILE A 576 -31.16 30.56 -23.46
N GLN A 577 -31.15 30.91 -24.76
CA GLN A 577 -31.77 32.15 -25.26
C GLN A 577 -33.30 32.15 -25.12
N GLU A 578 -33.96 31.03 -25.38
CA GLU A 578 -35.40 30.87 -25.20
C GLU A 578 -35.80 31.03 -23.72
N TYR A 579 -35.04 30.49 -22.80
CA TYR A 579 -35.30 30.54 -21.36
C TYR A 579 -34.46 31.59 -20.62
N HIS A 580 -34.01 32.65 -21.33
CA HIS A 580 -33.20 33.72 -20.74
C HIS A 580 -33.82 34.37 -19.48
N PRO A 581 -35.15 34.63 -19.40
CA PRO A 581 -35.76 35.17 -18.19
C PRO A 581 -35.64 34.21 -16.99
N VAL A 582 -35.72 32.89 -17.23
CA VAL A 582 -35.54 31.88 -16.19
C VAL A 582 -34.09 31.83 -15.75
N LEU A 583 -33.13 31.99 -16.68
CA LEU A 583 -31.70 32.06 -16.39
C LEU A 583 -31.39 33.20 -15.42
N GLU A 584 -31.90 34.38 -15.66
CA GLU A 584 -31.73 35.55 -14.79
C GLU A 584 -32.32 35.31 -13.39
N LYS A 585 -33.59 34.89 -13.31
CA LYS A 585 -34.29 34.62 -12.04
C LYS A 585 -33.56 33.51 -11.25
N CYS A 586 -33.08 32.44 -11.92
CA CYS A 586 -32.34 31.36 -11.30
C CYS A 586 -31.00 31.83 -10.72
N ALA A 587 -30.26 32.62 -11.50
CA ALA A 587 -28.97 33.16 -11.04
C ALA A 587 -29.14 34.12 -9.86
N GLU A 588 -30.17 35.00 -9.87
CA GLU A 588 -30.52 35.88 -8.76
C GLU A 588 -30.86 35.10 -7.49
N LEU A 589 -31.70 34.05 -7.61
CA LEU A 589 -32.05 33.18 -6.49
C LEU A 589 -30.85 32.43 -5.93
N LEU A 590 -29.93 31.99 -6.80
CA LEU A 590 -28.66 31.38 -6.38
C LEU A 590 -27.73 32.37 -5.66
N LEU A 591 -27.69 33.61 -6.09
CA LEU A 591 -26.91 34.67 -5.40
C LEU A 591 -27.47 34.99 -4.02
N GLU A 592 -28.80 34.92 -3.84
CA GLU A 592 -29.47 35.13 -2.56
C GLU A 592 -29.32 33.93 -1.60
N LYS A 593 -29.68 32.73 -2.06
CA LYS A 593 -29.78 31.53 -1.22
C LYS A 593 -28.53 30.64 -1.22
N GLU A 594 -27.60 30.86 -2.15
CA GLU A 594 -26.39 30.07 -2.42
C GLU A 594 -26.65 28.59 -2.83
N LYS A 595 -27.83 28.05 -2.53
CA LYS A 595 -28.29 26.73 -2.89
C LYS A 595 -29.80 26.71 -3.06
N ILE A 596 -30.28 26.08 -4.15
CA ILE A 596 -31.69 25.88 -4.44
C ILE A 596 -32.00 24.39 -4.61
N THR A 597 -33.22 24.05 -4.22
CA THR A 597 -33.80 22.71 -4.34
C THR A 597 -34.54 22.55 -5.66
N ARG A 598 -34.87 21.29 -6.00
CA ARG A 598 -35.70 20.97 -7.17
C ARG A 598 -36.99 21.80 -7.21
N SER A 599 -37.77 21.83 -6.12
CA SER A 599 -39.05 22.52 -6.07
C SER A 599 -38.92 24.02 -6.24
N GLU A 600 -37.87 24.64 -5.71
CA GLU A 600 -37.61 26.08 -5.90
C GLU A 600 -37.20 26.39 -7.34
N PHE A 601 -36.45 25.48 -7.96
CA PHE A 601 -36.03 25.62 -9.35
C PHE A 601 -37.22 25.45 -10.33
N GLU A 602 -38.03 24.41 -10.14
CA GLU A 602 -39.23 24.16 -10.99
C GLU A 602 -40.26 25.29 -10.91
N ALA A 603 -40.44 25.93 -9.75
CA ALA A 603 -41.33 27.09 -9.57
C ALA A 603 -40.96 28.29 -10.48
N LEU A 604 -39.69 28.45 -10.87
CA LEU A 604 -39.25 29.54 -11.76
C LEU A 604 -39.83 29.42 -13.17
N PHE A 605 -40.13 28.19 -13.62
CA PHE A 605 -40.76 27.96 -14.92
C PHE A 605 -42.27 28.25 -14.89
N GLU A 606 -42.96 27.87 -13.80
CA GLU A 606 -44.38 28.14 -13.62
C GLU A 606 -44.65 29.65 -13.56
N GLU A 607 -43.79 30.43 -12.89
CA GLU A 607 -43.90 31.90 -12.84
C GLU A 607 -43.64 32.58 -14.20
N SER A 608 -42.77 31.99 -15.04
CA SER A 608 -42.47 32.55 -16.35
C SER A 608 -43.59 32.32 -17.38
N GLU A 609 -44.37 31.22 -17.26
CA GLU A 609 -45.54 30.95 -18.10
C GLU A 609 -46.73 31.83 -17.73
N THR A 610 -46.80 32.33 -16.48
CA THR A 610 -47.89 33.26 -16.06
C THR A 610 -47.60 34.71 -16.43
N ASP A 611 -46.34 35.09 -16.66
CA ASP A 611 -45.92 36.44 -17.05
C ASP A 611 -45.87 36.64 -18.59
N ALA A 612 -46.01 35.59 -19.41
CA ALA A 612 -46.04 35.61 -20.87
C ALA A 612 -47.48 35.55 -21.41
#